data_12bbf1f7743186a8b56e6d894883d3a9
#
_entry.id   12bbf1f7743186a8b56e6d894883d3a9
#
_cell.length_a   1.000
_cell.length_b   1.000
_cell.length_c   1.000
_cell.angle_alpha   90.00
_cell.angle_beta   90.00
_cell.angle_gamma   90.00
#
_symmetry.space_group_name_H-M   'P 1'
#
loop_
_entity.id
_entity.type
_entity.pdbx_description
1 polymer ?
#
loop_
_entity_poly.entity_id
_entity_poly.type
_entity_poly.pdbx_seq_one_letter_code
_entity_poly.pdbx_strand_id
1 'polypeptide(L)'
;MESEYSQLTIDITKKLTKKEKKDNGIFVTPRTIIARLFDEIKRFQTPEHILEPSACTCEIANYAHTVFPKAKIDAIEFNDTIYEEVSKTVDKTHINYIHADTTKWVSDKKYDLVVGNPPYVVCSKEDVPEQYQEYVVGRPNLFCTFILHSISMLAPNGILAFIIPTSFLNAAYYAKIRNYMKTAGTILNIVNFTNDNKFIETQQATIGLLFRKETIKIPAECAFSVKFGDNYIMTENSDNIKSILAGSTTLANMGIRVKTGNVVWNQHKDILTDDKTKTLLIYNTNVAKTNSVVIQEFANDEKKQFIEMEGTNEPVIVVNRGNGNSAYKLSYAYVDGVRPYLVENHLNMILCKTEENAKKILASFANEKTEEFVSMFLGNNGLSKTELETIFPIYF
;
A
#
# COMPACT_ATOMS: atom_id res chain seq x y z
N MET A 1 25.02 -12.44 19.55
CA MET A 1 24.17 -11.72 18.57
C MET A 1 23.75 -10.41 19.23
N GLU A 2 24.02 -9.28 18.62
CA GLU A 2 23.52 -8.00 19.12
C GLU A 2 21.99 -8.01 19.08
N SER A 3 21.36 -7.40 20.09
CA SER A 3 19.90 -7.29 20.16
C SER A 3 19.37 -6.46 18.97
N GLU A 4 18.27 -6.87 18.38
CA GLU A 4 17.60 -6.10 17.32
C GLU A 4 17.04 -4.75 17.82
N TYR A 5 16.94 -4.57 19.13
CA TYR A 5 16.38 -3.38 19.78
C TYR A 5 17.20 -2.97 20.99
N SER A 6 17.27 -1.67 21.28
CA SER A 6 17.84 -1.17 22.53
C SER A 6 17.01 -1.59 23.75
N GLN A 7 17.62 -1.63 24.93
CA GLN A 7 16.91 -1.92 26.18
C GLN A 7 15.81 -0.88 26.43
N LEU A 8 16.07 0.40 26.14
CA LEU A 8 15.09 1.48 26.23
C LEU A 8 13.84 1.20 25.40
N THR A 9 14.02 0.77 24.16
CA THR A 9 12.93 0.40 23.24
C THR A 9 12.10 -0.75 23.81
N ILE A 10 12.76 -1.79 24.31
CA ILE A 10 12.08 -2.95 24.92
C ILE A 10 11.25 -2.50 26.13
N ASP A 11 11.79 -1.64 26.98
CA ASP A 11 11.13 -1.20 28.21
C ASP A 11 9.95 -0.25 27.91
N ILE A 12 10.11 0.69 26.99
CA ILE A 12 9.03 1.59 26.59
C ILE A 12 7.89 0.80 25.90
N THR A 13 8.22 -0.11 24.98
CA THR A 13 7.19 -0.88 24.28
C THR A 13 6.38 -1.79 25.21
N LYS A 14 6.94 -2.22 26.35
CA LYS A 14 6.20 -2.96 27.38
C LYS A 14 5.21 -2.08 28.18
N LYS A 15 5.50 -0.78 28.30
CA LYS A 15 4.61 0.18 29.00
C LYS A 15 3.36 0.52 28.19
N LEU A 16 3.46 0.47 26.86
CA LEU A 16 2.37 0.80 25.94
C LEU A 16 1.42 -0.39 25.75
N THR A 17 0.11 -0.12 25.81
CA THR A 17 -0.91 -1.13 25.52
C THR A 17 -0.92 -1.47 24.01
N LYS A 18 -1.43 -2.68 23.66
CA LYS A 18 -1.62 -3.06 22.24
C LYS A 18 -2.53 -2.07 21.50
N LYS A 19 -3.51 -1.49 22.20
CA LYS A 19 -4.42 -0.50 21.63
C LYS A 19 -3.69 0.79 21.30
N GLU A 20 -2.94 1.36 22.25
CA GLU A 20 -2.14 2.58 22.03
C GLU A 20 -1.16 2.42 20.87
N LYS A 21 -0.44 1.30 20.80
CA LYS A 21 0.48 1.01 19.69
C LYS A 21 -0.25 1.00 18.35
N LYS A 22 -1.40 0.32 18.28
CA LYS A 22 -2.20 0.23 17.05
C LYS A 22 -2.80 1.56 16.65
N ASP A 23 -3.38 2.29 17.61
CA ASP A 23 -4.09 3.55 17.35
C ASP A 23 -3.12 4.67 16.95
N ASN A 24 -1.90 4.66 17.45
CA ASN A 24 -0.84 5.63 17.12
C ASN A 24 0.14 5.12 16.06
N GLY A 25 -0.01 3.88 15.58
CA GLY A 25 0.88 3.30 14.57
C GLY A 25 2.33 3.13 15.05
N ILE A 26 2.52 2.86 16.35
CA ILE A 26 3.85 2.71 16.96
C ILE A 26 4.41 1.32 16.65
N PHE A 27 5.34 1.26 15.70
CA PHE A 27 6.06 0.04 15.32
C PHE A 27 7.55 0.34 15.32
N VAL A 28 8.27 -0.28 16.26
CA VAL A 28 9.71 -0.06 16.37
C VAL A 28 10.45 -0.79 15.26
N THR A 29 11.45 -0.12 14.68
CA THR A 29 12.21 -0.63 13.55
C THR A 29 13.38 -1.48 14.03
N PRO A 30 13.51 -2.74 13.55
CA PRO A 30 14.66 -3.60 13.85
C PRO A 30 15.98 -2.99 13.36
N ARG A 31 17.05 -3.16 14.12
CA ARG A 31 18.38 -2.64 13.80
C ARG A 31 18.92 -3.14 12.45
N THR A 32 18.62 -4.39 12.10
CA THR A 32 19.00 -4.96 10.80
C THR A 32 18.35 -4.25 9.62
N ILE A 33 17.09 -3.82 9.75
CA ILE A 33 16.38 -3.04 8.72
C ILE A 33 16.95 -1.63 8.64
N ILE A 34 17.22 -0.99 9.79
CA ILE A 34 17.87 0.33 9.85
C ILE A 34 19.24 0.27 9.16
N ALA A 35 20.08 -0.72 9.49
CA ALA A 35 21.39 -0.89 8.90
C ALA A 35 21.32 -1.00 7.36
N ARG A 36 20.44 -1.86 6.84
CA ARG A 36 20.25 -2.01 5.39
C ARG A 36 19.79 -0.71 4.71
N LEU A 37 18.90 0.04 5.36
CA LEU A 37 18.46 1.33 4.82
C LEU A 37 19.62 2.32 4.75
N PHE A 38 20.44 2.39 5.80
CA PHE A 38 21.61 3.29 5.83
C PHE A 38 22.73 2.83 4.89
N ASP A 39 22.89 1.53 4.64
CA ASP A 39 23.82 1.05 3.62
C ASP A 39 23.48 1.58 2.23
N GLU A 40 22.19 1.71 1.91
CA GLU A 40 21.77 2.35 0.67
C GLU A 40 21.94 3.88 0.70
N ILE A 41 21.57 4.54 1.81
CA ILE A 41 21.72 6.01 1.93
C ILE A 41 23.18 6.44 1.70
N LYS A 42 24.15 5.75 2.30
CA LYS A 42 25.59 6.03 2.17
C LYS A 42 26.10 6.04 0.72
N ARG A 43 25.42 5.33 -0.19
CA ARG A 43 25.79 5.27 -1.62
C ARG A 43 25.49 6.58 -2.35
N PHE A 44 24.61 7.42 -1.81
CA PHE A 44 24.11 8.60 -2.51
C PHE A 44 24.61 9.92 -1.92
N GLN A 45 24.81 10.01 -0.60
CA GLN A 45 25.27 11.25 0.04
C GLN A 45 25.78 11.04 1.47
N THR A 46 26.48 12.08 1.97
CA THR A 46 26.82 12.28 3.39
C THR A 46 26.10 13.52 3.87
N PRO A 47 24.99 13.39 4.64
CA PRO A 47 24.17 14.53 5.07
C PRO A 47 24.84 15.32 6.18
N GLU A 48 24.62 16.65 6.21
CA GLU A 48 24.99 17.54 7.30
C GLU A 48 23.79 17.79 8.24
N HIS A 49 22.56 17.81 7.70
CA HIS A 49 21.34 18.03 8.46
C HIS A 49 20.37 16.87 8.19
N ILE A 50 19.99 16.17 9.27
CA ILE A 50 19.11 15.01 9.24
C ILE A 50 17.83 15.33 10.03
N LEU A 51 16.68 14.91 9.50
CA LEU A 51 15.41 14.90 10.22
C LEU A 51 14.88 13.47 10.34
N GLU A 52 14.52 13.07 11.56
CA GLU A 52 13.65 11.91 11.81
C GLU A 52 12.28 12.43 12.25
N PRO A 53 11.24 12.36 11.39
CA PRO A 53 9.94 13.01 11.67
C PRO A 53 9.00 12.18 12.54
N SER A 54 9.38 10.97 12.93
CA SER A 54 8.61 10.05 13.79
C SER A 54 9.59 9.20 14.61
N ALA A 55 10.26 9.86 15.58
CA ALA A 55 11.46 9.31 16.17
C ALA A 55 11.22 8.16 17.16
N CYS A 56 10.02 8.04 17.71
CA CYS A 56 9.71 7.01 18.70
C CYS A 56 10.83 6.93 19.75
N THR A 57 11.53 5.81 19.86
CA THR A 57 12.62 5.59 20.80
C THR A 57 14.01 6.03 20.27
N CYS A 58 14.06 6.82 19.19
CA CYS A 58 15.28 7.32 18.55
C CYS A 58 16.25 6.24 18.02
N GLU A 59 15.77 5.04 17.70
CA GLU A 59 16.65 3.99 17.14
C GLU A 59 17.29 4.43 15.82
N ILE A 60 16.52 5.07 14.93
CA ILE A 60 17.01 5.55 13.64
C ILE A 60 17.93 6.76 13.82
N ALA A 61 17.57 7.75 14.67
CA ALA A 61 18.40 8.91 14.96
C ALA A 61 19.76 8.53 15.59
N ASN A 62 19.75 7.60 16.56
CA ASN A 62 20.98 7.10 17.17
C ASN A 62 21.86 6.36 16.14
N TYR A 63 21.25 5.55 15.27
CA TYR A 63 21.98 4.88 14.20
C TYR A 63 22.53 5.90 13.19
N ALA A 64 21.73 6.91 12.83
CA ALA A 64 22.18 8.00 11.96
C ALA A 64 23.41 8.72 12.51
N HIS A 65 23.44 9.01 13.82
CA HIS A 65 24.60 9.60 14.48
C HIS A 65 25.83 8.67 14.42
N THR A 66 25.66 7.37 14.58
CA THR A 66 26.75 6.39 14.46
C THR A 66 27.36 6.41 13.04
N VAL A 67 26.50 6.51 12.00
CA VAL A 67 26.94 6.50 10.59
C VAL A 67 27.48 7.86 10.14
N PHE A 68 26.86 8.95 10.59
CA PHE A 68 27.17 10.33 10.23
C PHE A 68 27.44 11.19 11.48
N PRO A 69 28.56 10.98 12.17
CA PRO A 69 28.83 11.59 13.50
C PRO A 69 28.94 13.10 13.49
N LYS A 70 29.10 13.72 12.32
CA LYS A 70 29.16 15.18 12.18
C LYS A 70 27.82 15.82 11.85
N ALA A 71 26.83 15.02 11.51
CA ALA A 71 25.48 15.50 11.14
C ALA A 71 24.76 16.07 12.37
N LYS A 72 24.01 17.15 12.16
CA LYS A 72 23.03 17.66 13.12
C LYS A 72 21.70 16.96 12.90
N ILE A 73 21.14 16.38 13.95
CA ILE A 73 19.95 15.56 13.86
C ILE A 73 18.82 16.23 14.65
N ASP A 74 17.73 16.55 13.96
CA ASP A 74 16.46 16.88 14.58
C ASP A 74 15.56 15.61 14.56
N ALA A 75 14.98 15.24 15.72
CA ALA A 75 14.16 14.06 15.87
C ALA A 75 12.84 14.45 16.55
N ILE A 76 11.70 14.18 15.89
CA ILE A 76 10.39 14.64 16.34
C ILE A 76 9.58 13.44 16.84
N GLU A 77 9.00 13.59 18.03
CA GLU A 77 8.06 12.62 18.62
C GLU A 77 6.79 13.32 19.06
N PHE A 78 5.66 12.71 18.70
CA PHE A 78 4.32 13.22 19.04
C PHE A 78 3.79 12.70 20.37
N ASN A 79 4.12 11.44 20.72
CA ASN A 79 3.57 10.77 21.88
C ASN A 79 4.21 11.25 23.19
N ASP A 80 3.38 11.79 24.10
CA ASP A 80 3.82 12.33 25.39
C ASP A 80 4.65 11.33 26.19
N THR A 81 4.12 10.10 26.35
CA THR A 81 4.75 9.06 27.18
C THR A 81 6.12 8.67 26.63
N ILE A 82 6.24 8.51 25.32
CA ILE A 82 7.52 8.15 24.66
C ILE A 82 8.48 9.32 24.78
N TYR A 83 8.02 10.54 24.48
CA TYR A 83 8.86 11.73 24.55
C TYR A 83 9.44 11.94 25.97
N GLU A 84 8.62 11.85 27.02
CA GLU A 84 9.05 12.00 28.40
C GLU A 84 10.10 10.95 28.80
N GLU A 85 9.95 9.71 28.41
CA GLU A 85 10.89 8.64 28.74
C GLU A 85 12.22 8.78 27.98
N VAL A 86 12.14 9.00 26.66
CA VAL A 86 13.33 9.09 25.79
C VAL A 86 14.13 10.36 26.09
N SER A 87 13.46 11.48 26.38
CA SER A 87 14.15 12.75 26.68
C SER A 87 15.07 12.70 27.90
N LYS A 88 14.93 11.68 28.77
CA LYS A 88 15.79 11.44 29.93
C LYS A 88 17.14 10.80 29.55
N THR A 89 17.19 10.11 28.42
CA THR A 89 18.32 9.25 28.02
C THR A 89 18.96 9.61 26.69
N VAL A 90 18.23 10.34 25.82
CA VAL A 90 18.76 10.76 24.51
C VAL A 90 19.98 11.68 24.66
N ASP A 91 21.00 11.45 23.84
CA ASP A 91 22.18 12.30 23.80
C ASP A 91 21.87 13.65 23.13
N LYS A 92 21.55 14.64 23.95
CA LYS A 92 21.17 16.01 23.52
C LYS A 92 22.34 16.80 22.91
N THR A 93 23.55 16.29 22.95
CA THR A 93 24.70 16.97 22.30
C THR A 93 24.69 16.73 20.80
N HIS A 94 24.05 15.65 20.32
CA HIS A 94 24.04 15.26 18.92
C HIS A 94 22.62 15.21 18.33
N ILE A 95 21.60 14.94 19.16
CA ILE A 95 20.21 14.79 18.74
C ILE A 95 19.35 15.87 19.42
N ASN A 96 18.79 16.76 18.64
CA ASN A 96 17.77 17.71 19.10
C ASN A 96 16.40 16.98 19.09
N TYR A 97 16.00 16.44 20.24
CA TYR A 97 14.75 15.71 20.39
C TYR A 97 13.59 16.66 20.68
N ILE A 98 12.59 16.68 19.81
CA ILE A 98 11.53 17.70 19.75
C ILE A 98 10.20 17.04 20.01
N HIS A 99 9.40 17.59 20.97
CA HIS A 99 8.03 17.19 21.19
C HIS A 99 7.10 17.99 20.29
N ALA A 100 6.57 17.38 19.24
CA ALA A 100 5.67 18.04 18.29
C ALA A 100 4.90 17.07 17.41
N ASP A 101 3.78 17.55 16.87
CA ASP A 101 3.09 16.90 15.75
C ASP A 101 3.78 17.27 14.44
N THR A 102 4.50 16.32 13.85
CA THR A 102 5.25 16.54 12.60
C THR A 102 4.37 17.06 11.48
N THR A 103 3.11 16.62 11.39
CA THR A 103 2.22 17.05 10.30
C THR A 103 1.86 18.53 10.35
N LYS A 104 2.05 19.16 11.50
CA LYS A 104 1.82 20.59 11.77
C LYS A 104 3.11 21.36 12.05
N TRP A 105 4.21 20.62 12.24
CA TRP A 105 5.51 21.24 12.60
C TRP A 105 6.10 21.97 11.39
N VAL A 106 6.52 23.22 11.60
CA VAL A 106 7.11 24.07 10.57
C VAL A 106 8.52 24.44 11.00
N SER A 107 9.44 24.40 10.05
CA SER A 107 10.83 24.80 10.24
C SER A 107 11.34 25.53 9.00
N ASP A 108 12.11 26.60 9.22
CA ASP A 108 12.86 27.28 8.16
C ASP A 108 14.08 26.47 7.70
N LYS A 109 14.50 25.48 8.52
CA LYS A 109 15.60 24.58 8.15
C LYS A 109 15.17 23.68 6.98
N LYS A 110 16.14 23.39 6.12
CA LYS A 110 16.03 22.35 5.10
C LYS A 110 17.01 21.22 5.43
N TYR A 111 16.62 20.00 5.10
CA TYR A 111 17.35 18.80 5.48
C TYR A 111 17.95 18.11 4.25
N ASP A 112 19.19 17.65 4.38
CA ASP A 112 19.82 16.84 3.35
C ASP A 112 19.26 15.42 3.34
N LEU A 113 18.87 14.94 4.53
CA LEU A 113 18.26 13.63 4.70
C LEU A 113 17.03 13.73 5.63
N VAL A 114 15.89 13.21 5.16
CA VAL A 114 14.75 12.90 6.01
C VAL A 114 14.61 11.38 6.03
N VAL A 115 14.77 10.78 7.20
CA VAL A 115 14.77 9.30 7.37
C VAL A 115 13.82 8.90 8.49
N GLY A 116 13.08 7.79 8.31
CA GLY A 116 12.15 7.35 9.36
C GLY A 116 11.29 6.18 8.97
N ASN A 117 10.52 5.73 9.95
CA ASN A 117 9.43 4.76 9.81
C ASN A 117 8.13 5.45 10.26
N PRO A 118 7.43 6.18 9.38
CA PRO A 118 6.23 6.94 9.75
C PRO A 118 5.07 6.03 10.15
N PRO A 119 4.09 6.52 10.95
CA PRO A 119 2.98 5.70 11.43
C PRO A 119 2.03 5.25 10.29
N TYR A 120 1.64 3.95 10.28
CA TYR A 120 0.73 3.35 9.29
C TYR A 120 -0.72 3.34 9.79
N VAL A 121 -1.26 4.50 10.10
CA VAL A 121 -2.61 4.66 10.65
C VAL A 121 -3.52 5.31 9.62
N VAL A 122 -4.74 4.77 9.49
CA VAL A 122 -5.79 5.38 8.68
C VAL A 122 -6.34 6.58 9.44
N CYS A 123 -6.37 7.73 8.80
CA CYS A 123 -6.90 8.97 9.33
C CYS A 123 -8.07 9.50 8.48
N SER A 124 -8.73 10.53 8.95
CA SER A 124 -9.74 11.23 8.15
C SER A 124 -9.06 12.18 7.16
N LYS A 125 -9.79 12.62 6.13
CA LYS A 125 -9.23 13.60 5.19
C LYS A 125 -9.02 14.96 5.85
N GLU A 126 -9.84 15.27 6.84
CA GLU A 126 -9.80 16.51 7.63
C GLU A 126 -8.55 16.58 8.52
N ASP A 127 -7.99 15.43 8.91
CA ASP A 127 -6.72 15.35 9.67
C ASP A 127 -5.50 15.63 8.82
N VAL A 128 -5.65 15.59 7.49
CA VAL A 128 -4.56 15.91 6.54
C VAL A 128 -4.49 17.42 6.35
N PRO A 129 -3.29 18.07 6.50
CA PRO A 129 -3.13 19.49 6.24
C PRO A 129 -3.69 19.91 4.88
N GLU A 130 -4.37 21.06 4.81
CA GLU A 130 -5.15 21.50 3.64
C GLU A 130 -4.33 21.44 2.34
N GLN A 131 -3.07 21.86 2.38
CA GLN A 131 -2.17 21.84 1.21
C GLN A 131 -1.88 20.42 0.66
N TYR A 132 -2.18 19.37 1.39
CA TYR A 132 -1.95 17.97 0.97
C TYR A 132 -3.24 17.22 0.65
N GLN A 133 -4.42 17.79 0.91
CA GLN A 133 -5.71 17.11 0.72
C GLN A 133 -6.02 16.76 -0.73
N GLU A 134 -5.44 17.48 -1.69
CA GLU A 134 -5.59 17.17 -3.12
C GLU A 134 -4.90 15.86 -3.53
N TYR A 135 -3.84 15.46 -2.80
CA TYR A 135 -3.06 14.25 -3.09
C TYR A 135 -3.62 12.98 -2.46
N VAL A 136 -4.57 13.10 -1.54
CA VAL A 136 -5.16 11.94 -0.84
C VAL A 136 -6.54 11.60 -1.39
N VAL A 137 -6.89 10.31 -1.37
CA VAL A 137 -8.15 9.77 -1.88
C VAL A 137 -8.79 8.87 -0.83
N GLY A 138 -10.09 9.05 -0.60
CA GLY A 138 -10.86 8.24 0.34
C GLY A 138 -10.40 8.42 1.79
N ARG A 139 -10.07 7.32 2.46
CA ARG A 139 -9.53 7.30 3.83
C ARG A 139 -8.01 7.22 3.76
N PRO A 140 -7.29 8.34 3.92
CA PRO A 140 -5.84 8.38 3.79
C PRO A 140 -5.15 7.61 4.91
N ASN A 141 -3.91 7.21 4.66
CA ASN A 141 -3.02 6.70 5.69
C ASN A 141 -2.00 7.77 6.06
N LEU A 142 -1.71 7.92 7.34
CA LEU A 142 -0.92 9.01 7.88
C LEU A 142 0.50 9.08 7.28
N PHE A 143 1.14 7.94 6.96
CA PHE A 143 2.47 7.96 6.31
C PHE A 143 2.48 8.74 4.99
N CYS A 144 1.34 8.85 4.30
CA CYS A 144 1.22 9.66 3.09
C CYS A 144 1.44 11.15 3.35
N THR A 145 0.84 11.65 4.42
CA THR A 145 1.06 13.02 4.89
C THR A 145 2.52 13.23 5.26
N PHE A 146 3.14 12.27 5.94
CA PHE A 146 4.56 12.30 6.26
C PHE A 146 5.45 12.37 5.02
N ILE A 147 5.15 11.60 3.96
CA ILE A 147 5.89 11.69 2.68
C ILE A 147 5.81 13.10 2.10
N LEU A 148 4.59 13.64 1.94
CA LEU A 148 4.36 14.96 1.34
C LEU A 148 5.05 16.07 2.15
N HIS A 149 4.86 16.04 3.47
CA HIS A 149 5.44 17.02 4.37
C HIS A 149 6.98 16.96 4.39
N SER A 150 7.54 15.76 4.45
CA SER A 150 9.00 15.56 4.43
C SER A 150 9.64 16.03 3.12
N ILE A 151 9.01 15.79 1.97
CA ILE A 151 9.51 16.31 0.69
C ILE A 151 9.55 17.84 0.70
N SER A 152 8.59 18.51 1.35
CA SER A 152 8.60 19.98 1.47
C SER A 152 9.77 20.49 2.32
N MET A 153 10.22 19.72 3.30
CA MET A 153 11.33 20.06 4.20
C MET A 153 12.71 19.70 3.64
N LEU A 154 12.80 18.89 2.59
CA LEU A 154 14.08 18.57 1.96
C LEU A 154 14.73 19.80 1.32
N ALA A 155 16.05 19.89 1.48
CA ALA A 155 16.92 20.77 0.70
C ALA A 155 16.89 20.36 -0.80
N PRO A 156 17.33 21.22 -1.73
CA PRO A 156 17.61 20.81 -3.10
C PRO A 156 18.58 19.62 -3.11
N ASN A 157 18.28 18.57 -3.86
CA ASN A 157 18.99 17.28 -3.90
C ASN A 157 18.97 16.47 -2.58
N GLY A 158 18.22 16.90 -1.58
CA GLY A 158 18.02 16.15 -0.33
C GLY A 158 17.28 14.84 -0.57
N ILE A 159 17.50 13.86 0.29
CA ILE A 159 16.97 12.50 0.18
C ILE A 159 15.91 12.26 1.24
N LEU A 160 14.76 11.70 0.81
CA LEU A 160 13.79 11.02 1.65
C LEU A 160 14.14 9.54 1.69
N ALA A 161 14.27 8.94 2.86
CA ALA A 161 14.50 7.52 3.06
C ALA A 161 13.52 6.97 4.09
N PHE A 162 12.37 6.47 3.64
CA PHE A 162 11.31 5.99 4.51
C PHE A 162 11.11 4.49 4.41
N ILE A 163 10.82 3.88 5.56
CA ILE A 163 10.28 2.53 5.64
C ILE A 163 8.76 2.66 5.55
N ILE A 164 8.15 2.08 4.53
CA ILE A 164 6.71 2.20 4.26
C ILE A 164 6.12 0.87 3.79
N PRO A 165 4.78 0.69 3.86
CA PRO A 165 4.13 -0.51 3.34
C PRO A 165 4.37 -0.72 1.84
N THR A 166 4.59 -1.97 1.41
CA THR A 166 4.72 -2.34 -0.01
C THR A 166 3.53 -1.91 -0.85
N SER A 167 2.33 -1.84 -0.26
CA SER A 167 1.13 -1.37 -0.95
C SER A 167 1.24 0.05 -1.50
N PHE A 168 2.17 0.86 -0.98
CA PHE A 168 2.45 2.19 -1.54
C PHE A 168 2.85 2.14 -3.01
N LEU A 169 3.54 1.10 -3.44
CA LEU A 169 4.02 0.98 -4.82
C LEU A 169 2.87 0.89 -5.83
N ASN A 170 1.74 0.27 -5.44
CA ASN A 170 0.77 -0.22 -6.39
C ASN A 170 -0.67 0.21 -6.11
N ALA A 171 -1.07 0.38 -4.84
CA ALA A 171 -2.45 0.67 -4.52
C ALA A 171 -2.93 1.98 -5.18
N ALA A 172 -4.10 1.92 -5.81
CA ALA A 172 -4.65 3.02 -6.60
C ALA A 172 -4.87 4.31 -5.79
N TYR A 173 -5.19 4.17 -4.50
CA TYR A 173 -5.41 5.33 -3.62
C TYR A 173 -4.13 6.13 -3.31
N TYR A 174 -2.93 5.58 -3.58
CA TYR A 174 -1.66 6.32 -3.48
C TYR A 174 -1.17 6.90 -4.83
N ALA A 175 -1.90 6.71 -5.92
CA ALA A 175 -1.48 7.13 -7.26
C ALA A 175 -1.17 8.62 -7.36
N LYS A 176 -1.97 9.48 -6.72
CA LYS A 176 -1.72 10.93 -6.73
C LYS A 176 -0.42 11.31 -6.03
N ILE A 177 -0.08 10.65 -4.92
CA ILE A 177 1.17 10.89 -4.20
C ILE A 177 2.37 10.43 -5.03
N ARG A 178 2.27 9.24 -5.64
CA ARG A 178 3.32 8.76 -6.56
C ARG A 178 3.52 9.70 -7.75
N ASN A 179 2.45 10.24 -8.31
CA ASN A 179 2.52 11.23 -9.38
C ASN A 179 3.17 12.53 -8.90
N TYR A 180 2.82 13.02 -7.70
CA TYR A 180 3.49 14.17 -7.08
C TYR A 180 4.99 13.92 -6.94
N MET A 181 5.40 12.80 -6.37
CA MET A 181 6.82 12.45 -6.20
C MET A 181 7.58 12.49 -7.54
N LYS A 182 6.97 12.00 -8.63
CA LYS A 182 7.59 12.04 -9.96
C LYS A 182 7.79 13.45 -10.51
N THR A 183 6.97 14.42 -10.08
CA THR A 183 7.15 15.83 -10.45
C THR A 183 8.13 16.55 -9.52
N ALA A 184 8.34 16.03 -8.32
CA ALA A 184 9.17 16.62 -7.28
C ALA A 184 10.61 16.07 -7.26
N GLY A 185 10.86 14.93 -7.95
CA GLY A 185 12.20 14.33 -7.96
C GLY A 185 12.24 12.92 -8.53
N THR A 186 13.27 12.17 -8.13
CA THR A 186 13.58 10.83 -8.65
C THR A 186 13.66 9.78 -7.55
N ILE A 187 13.11 8.57 -7.79
CA ILE A 187 13.33 7.42 -6.93
C ILE A 187 14.73 6.89 -7.16
N LEU A 188 15.55 6.85 -6.10
CA LEU A 188 16.92 6.36 -6.13
C LEU A 188 17.02 4.86 -5.95
N ASN A 189 16.20 4.31 -5.05
CA ASN A 189 16.15 2.89 -4.79
C ASN A 189 14.85 2.49 -4.08
N ILE A 190 14.47 1.21 -4.23
CA ILE A 190 13.42 0.53 -3.48
C ILE A 190 14.05 -0.72 -2.88
N VAL A 191 14.16 -0.78 -1.56
CA VAL A 191 14.77 -1.89 -0.82
C VAL A 191 13.66 -2.77 -0.24
N ASN A 192 13.59 -4.02 -0.66
CA ASN A 192 12.58 -4.94 -0.17
C ASN A 192 13.00 -5.54 1.18
N PHE A 193 12.13 -5.40 2.20
CA PHE A 193 12.33 -5.96 3.54
C PHE A 193 11.41 -7.15 3.85
N THR A 194 10.63 -7.63 2.88
CA THR A 194 9.61 -8.66 3.09
C THR A 194 10.19 -9.95 3.67
N ASN A 195 11.42 -10.31 3.29
CA ASN A 195 12.11 -11.51 3.77
C ASN A 195 12.83 -11.31 5.12
N ASP A 196 12.92 -10.07 5.60
CA ASP A 196 13.63 -9.73 6.85
C ASP A 196 12.69 -9.60 8.05
N ASN A 197 11.47 -10.12 7.97
CA ASN A 197 10.35 -9.95 8.91
C ASN A 197 10.76 -10.21 10.37
N LYS A 198 11.41 -9.21 10.98
CA LYS A 198 11.79 -9.19 12.40
C LYS A 198 10.99 -8.14 13.20
N PHE A 199 9.97 -7.53 12.60
CA PHE A 199 9.06 -6.67 13.34
C PHE A 199 8.28 -7.50 14.36
N ILE A 200 8.37 -7.13 15.64
CA ILE A 200 7.79 -7.90 16.76
C ILE A 200 6.25 -7.98 16.65
N GLU A 201 5.60 -6.97 16.07
CA GLU A 201 4.16 -6.78 16.23
C GLU A 201 3.38 -6.69 14.91
N THR A 202 4.03 -6.82 13.76
CA THR A 202 3.35 -6.77 12.45
C THR A 202 3.96 -7.75 11.45
N GLN A 203 3.08 -8.36 10.65
CA GLN A 203 3.46 -9.17 9.48
C GLN A 203 3.34 -8.34 8.18
N GLN A 204 3.18 -7.02 8.28
CA GLN A 204 3.03 -6.16 7.13
C GLN A 204 4.33 -6.09 6.34
N ALA A 205 4.27 -6.46 5.06
CA ALA A 205 5.39 -6.33 4.15
C ALA A 205 5.76 -4.85 3.97
N THR A 206 7.04 -4.53 4.13
CA THR A 206 7.57 -3.17 4.04
C THR A 206 8.72 -3.07 3.06
N ILE A 207 8.93 -1.85 2.59
CA ILE A 207 10.04 -1.45 1.74
C ILE A 207 10.76 -0.24 2.32
N GLY A 208 12.05 -0.08 1.99
CA GLY A 208 12.76 1.17 2.09
C GLY A 208 12.62 1.95 0.79
N LEU A 209 11.98 3.09 0.82
CA LEU A 209 11.83 3.99 -0.33
C LEU A 209 12.85 5.11 -0.22
N LEU A 210 13.81 5.16 -1.15
CA LEU A 210 14.77 6.24 -1.28
C LEU A 210 14.38 7.15 -2.44
N PHE A 211 14.17 8.42 -2.15
CA PHE A 211 13.74 9.43 -3.13
C PHE A 211 14.61 10.69 -2.98
N ARG A 212 15.08 11.25 -4.10
CA ARG A 212 15.80 12.53 -4.13
C ARG A 212 14.89 13.62 -4.65
N LYS A 213 14.81 14.73 -3.90
CA LYS A 213 14.16 15.95 -4.37
C LYS A 213 15.05 16.63 -5.40
N GLU A 214 14.50 16.90 -6.57
CA GLU A 214 15.25 17.52 -7.66
C GLU A 214 14.62 18.85 -8.08
N THR A 215 15.48 19.79 -8.43
CA THR A 215 15.07 21.14 -8.88
C THR A 215 14.86 21.22 -10.38
N ILE A 216 15.31 20.21 -11.13
CA ILE A 216 15.18 20.14 -12.59
C ILE A 216 14.29 18.94 -12.92
N LYS A 217 13.27 19.16 -13.78
CA LYS A 217 12.39 18.08 -14.26
C LYS A 217 13.22 17.06 -15.04
N ILE A 218 13.39 15.88 -14.50
CA ILE A 218 13.97 14.72 -15.19
C ILE A 218 12.86 13.96 -15.92
N PRO A 219 13.15 13.36 -17.10
CA PRO A 219 12.18 12.55 -17.84
C PRO A 219 11.61 11.41 -17.00
N ALA A 220 10.35 11.11 -17.23
CA ALA A 220 9.49 10.27 -16.40
C ALA A 220 9.89 8.78 -16.26
N GLU A 221 10.90 8.30 -16.98
CA GLU A 221 11.38 6.92 -16.88
C GLU A 221 12.57 6.86 -15.93
N CYS A 222 12.35 6.40 -14.73
CA CYS A 222 13.41 5.98 -13.82
C CYS A 222 13.46 4.44 -13.74
N ALA A 223 14.58 3.89 -13.28
CA ALA A 223 14.78 2.45 -13.12
C ALA A 223 13.72 1.75 -12.22
N PHE A 224 12.95 2.53 -11.47
CA PHE A 224 11.97 2.06 -10.48
C PHE A 224 10.52 2.43 -10.83
N SER A 225 10.25 2.84 -12.07
CA SER A 225 8.90 3.25 -12.49
C SER A 225 8.67 2.92 -13.97
N VAL A 226 7.58 2.21 -14.24
CA VAL A 226 7.15 1.81 -15.60
C VAL A 226 5.81 2.43 -15.90
N LYS A 227 5.68 3.12 -17.03
CA LYS A 227 4.39 3.61 -17.53
C LYS A 227 3.59 2.45 -18.12
N PHE A 228 2.33 2.29 -17.67
CA PHE A 228 1.41 1.32 -18.22
C PHE A 228 -0.01 1.91 -18.28
N GLY A 229 -0.57 2.02 -19.48
CA GLY A 229 -1.76 2.83 -19.73
C GLY A 229 -1.53 4.28 -19.31
N ASP A 230 -2.48 4.83 -18.54
CA ASP A 230 -2.39 6.19 -17.99
C ASP A 230 -1.73 6.21 -16.57
N ASN A 231 -1.27 5.07 -16.08
CA ASN A 231 -0.71 4.93 -14.75
C ASN A 231 0.79 4.65 -14.77
N TYR A 232 1.39 4.75 -13.60
CA TYR A 232 2.77 4.37 -13.37
C TYR A 232 2.84 3.29 -12.30
N ILE A 233 3.52 2.21 -12.63
CA ILE A 233 3.85 1.12 -11.73
C ILE A 233 5.19 1.40 -11.11
N MET A 234 5.27 1.49 -9.78
CA MET A 234 6.53 1.54 -9.06
C MET A 234 6.99 0.13 -8.72
N THR A 235 8.27 -0.16 -8.95
CA THR A 235 8.83 -1.51 -8.78
C THR A 235 10.33 -1.44 -8.51
N GLU A 236 10.84 -2.42 -7.78
CA GLU A 236 12.29 -2.62 -7.61
C GLU A 236 12.97 -3.20 -8.86
N ASN A 237 12.19 -3.76 -9.78
CA ASN A 237 12.68 -4.40 -11.02
C ASN A 237 11.83 -3.98 -12.22
N SER A 238 12.18 -2.83 -12.80
CA SER A 238 11.43 -2.28 -13.94
C SER A 238 11.56 -3.15 -15.21
N ASP A 239 12.68 -3.82 -15.42
CA ASP A 239 12.90 -4.62 -16.64
C ASP A 239 12.05 -5.88 -16.61
N ASN A 240 11.92 -6.51 -15.44
CA ASN A 240 11.03 -7.65 -15.29
C ASN A 240 9.57 -7.25 -15.51
N ILE A 241 9.10 -6.15 -14.90
CA ILE A 241 7.74 -5.64 -15.12
C ILE A 241 7.51 -5.27 -16.59
N LYS A 242 8.45 -4.62 -17.27
CA LYS A 242 8.35 -4.33 -18.71
C LYS A 242 8.19 -5.61 -19.53
N SER A 243 8.94 -6.66 -19.20
CA SER A 243 8.84 -7.97 -19.86
C SER A 243 7.46 -8.61 -19.66
N ILE A 244 6.95 -8.58 -18.43
CA ILE A 244 5.62 -9.10 -18.11
C ILE A 244 4.55 -8.33 -18.86
N LEU A 245 4.61 -6.99 -18.86
CA LEU A 245 3.61 -6.14 -19.50
C LEU A 245 3.69 -6.11 -21.04
N ALA A 246 4.77 -6.64 -21.63
CA ALA A 246 4.95 -6.64 -23.08
C ALA A 246 3.83 -7.40 -23.80
N GLY A 247 3.19 -6.73 -24.78
CA GLY A 247 2.07 -7.28 -25.55
C GLY A 247 0.73 -7.28 -24.81
N SER A 248 0.62 -6.55 -23.70
CA SER A 248 -0.63 -6.39 -22.96
C SER A 248 -1.18 -4.97 -23.03
N THR A 249 -2.44 -4.83 -22.66
CA THR A 249 -3.14 -3.55 -22.48
C THR A 249 -3.95 -3.58 -21.18
N THR A 250 -4.71 -2.51 -20.87
CA THR A 250 -5.62 -2.46 -19.72
C THR A 250 -7.08 -2.56 -20.16
N LEU A 251 -7.98 -2.97 -19.24
CA LEU A 251 -9.42 -2.93 -19.50
C LEU A 251 -9.89 -1.50 -19.83
N ALA A 252 -9.34 -0.49 -19.16
CA ALA A 252 -9.63 0.91 -19.43
C ALA A 252 -9.30 1.28 -20.87
N ASN A 253 -8.13 0.89 -21.39
CA ASN A 253 -7.73 1.14 -22.78
C ASN A 253 -8.60 0.39 -23.81
N MET A 254 -9.18 -0.75 -23.41
CA MET A 254 -10.21 -1.46 -24.20
C MET A 254 -11.58 -0.78 -24.13
N GLY A 255 -11.74 0.27 -23.33
CA GLY A 255 -13.03 0.90 -23.05
C GLY A 255 -13.99 0.02 -22.25
N ILE A 256 -13.46 -0.95 -21.48
CA ILE A 256 -14.21 -1.87 -20.64
C ILE A 256 -14.18 -1.36 -19.19
N ARG A 257 -15.34 -1.31 -18.57
CA ARG A 257 -15.52 -0.83 -17.19
C ARG A 257 -15.58 -1.97 -16.20
N VAL A 258 -15.10 -1.69 -15.00
CA VAL A 258 -15.21 -2.58 -13.85
C VAL A 258 -16.10 -1.95 -12.78
N LYS A 259 -17.01 -2.74 -12.22
CA LYS A 259 -17.83 -2.38 -11.06
C LYS A 259 -17.53 -3.33 -9.91
N THR A 260 -17.78 -2.90 -8.69
CA THR A 260 -17.84 -3.80 -7.54
C THR A 260 -19.25 -4.32 -7.37
N GLY A 261 -19.42 -5.56 -6.96
CA GLY A 261 -20.73 -6.09 -6.59
C GLY A 261 -21.39 -5.20 -5.53
N ASN A 262 -22.70 -5.05 -5.61
CA ASN A 262 -23.46 -4.06 -4.84
C ASN A 262 -24.22 -4.66 -3.65
N VAL A 263 -24.25 -5.98 -3.50
CA VAL A 263 -24.97 -6.64 -2.40
C VAL A 263 -24.03 -6.85 -1.21
N VAL A 264 -24.43 -6.35 -0.07
CA VAL A 264 -23.81 -6.63 1.24
C VAL A 264 -24.73 -7.61 1.98
N TRP A 265 -24.50 -8.90 1.84
CA TRP A 265 -25.43 -9.95 2.23
C TRP A 265 -25.95 -9.86 3.68
N ASN A 266 -25.09 -9.44 4.63
CA ASN A 266 -25.46 -9.30 6.03
C ASN A 266 -26.44 -8.14 6.32
N GLN A 267 -26.65 -7.23 5.36
CA GLN A 267 -27.65 -6.16 5.41
C GLN A 267 -29.01 -6.59 4.80
N HIS A 268 -29.06 -7.79 4.23
CA HIS A 268 -30.22 -8.32 3.49
C HIS A 268 -30.64 -9.73 3.97
N LYS A 269 -30.30 -10.09 5.22
CA LYS A 269 -30.56 -11.43 5.78
C LYS A 269 -32.02 -11.84 5.72
N ASP A 270 -32.91 -10.89 5.87
CA ASP A 270 -34.37 -11.04 5.88
C ASP A 270 -34.96 -11.49 4.54
N ILE A 271 -34.27 -11.22 3.44
CA ILE A 271 -34.70 -11.55 2.08
C ILE A 271 -33.78 -12.57 1.39
N LEU A 272 -32.82 -13.13 2.12
CA LEU A 272 -32.05 -14.28 1.63
C LEU A 272 -32.90 -15.56 1.71
N THR A 273 -32.78 -16.44 0.70
CA THR A 273 -33.62 -17.65 0.58
C THR A 273 -32.86 -18.82 -0.03
N ASP A 274 -33.32 -20.03 0.22
CA ASP A 274 -32.88 -21.24 -0.47
C ASP A 274 -33.76 -21.58 -1.71
N ASP A 275 -34.78 -20.75 -2.02
CA ASP A 275 -35.61 -20.90 -3.18
C ASP A 275 -34.83 -20.66 -4.47
N LYS A 276 -34.58 -21.75 -5.20
CA LYS A 276 -33.81 -21.75 -6.45
C LYS A 276 -34.50 -21.00 -7.60
N THR A 277 -35.74 -20.60 -7.46
CA THR A 277 -36.46 -19.80 -8.47
C THR A 277 -36.15 -18.32 -8.37
N LYS A 278 -35.57 -17.86 -7.27
CA LYS A 278 -35.18 -16.46 -7.00
C LYS A 278 -33.83 -16.09 -7.63
N THR A 279 -33.46 -14.83 -7.55
CA THR A 279 -32.23 -14.30 -8.08
C THR A 279 -31.01 -14.97 -7.42
N LEU A 280 -30.06 -15.45 -8.22
CA LEU A 280 -28.82 -16.02 -7.74
C LEU A 280 -27.93 -14.91 -7.15
N LEU A 281 -27.50 -15.05 -5.90
CA LEU A 281 -26.49 -14.16 -5.30
C LEU A 281 -25.12 -14.82 -5.38
N ILE A 282 -24.22 -14.23 -6.18
CA ILE A 282 -22.88 -14.76 -6.41
C ILE A 282 -21.92 -14.18 -5.36
N TYR A 283 -21.34 -15.07 -4.55
CA TYR A 283 -20.37 -14.77 -3.52
C TYR A 283 -18.93 -15.06 -3.99
N ASN A 284 -17.95 -14.49 -3.30
CA ASN A 284 -16.54 -14.81 -3.55
C ASN A 284 -16.24 -16.31 -3.47
N THR A 285 -16.86 -17.00 -2.52
CA THR A 285 -16.70 -18.46 -2.35
C THR A 285 -17.27 -19.29 -3.49
N ASN A 286 -18.20 -18.75 -4.29
CA ASN A 286 -18.73 -19.44 -5.47
C ASN A 286 -17.73 -19.48 -6.63
N VAL A 287 -16.68 -18.68 -6.62
CA VAL A 287 -15.73 -18.47 -7.73
C VAL A 287 -14.35 -19.07 -7.44
N ALA A 288 -14.04 -19.38 -6.18
CA ALA A 288 -12.69 -19.59 -5.67
C ALA A 288 -11.91 -20.80 -6.21
N LYS A 289 -12.52 -21.76 -6.92
CA LYS A 289 -11.85 -23.04 -7.20
C LYS A 289 -11.84 -23.52 -8.65
N THR A 290 -12.70 -23.02 -9.52
CA THR A 290 -12.98 -23.71 -10.80
C THR A 290 -13.09 -22.79 -12.01
N ASN A 291 -12.81 -21.50 -11.89
CA ASN A 291 -13.05 -20.48 -12.92
C ASN A 291 -14.52 -20.50 -13.44
N SER A 292 -15.42 -21.03 -12.64
CA SER A 292 -16.87 -21.11 -12.89
C SER A 292 -17.62 -20.78 -11.60
N VAL A 293 -18.88 -20.38 -11.74
CA VAL A 293 -19.77 -20.16 -10.59
C VAL A 293 -20.31 -21.48 -10.09
N VAL A 294 -19.94 -21.85 -8.87
CA VAL A 294 -20.41 -23.09 -8.21
C VAL A 294 -21.39 -22.72 -7.11
N ILE A 295 -22.64 -23.19 -7.26
CA ILE A 295 -23.66 -23.07 -6.21
C ILE A 295 -23.29 -24.00 -5.06
N GLN A 296 -23.33 -23.49 -3.83
CA GLN A 296 -22.91 -24.25 -2.65
C GLN A 296 -23.86 -24.02 -1.47
N GLU A 297 -23.81 -24.94 -0.52
CA GLU A 297 -24.43 -24.77 0.79
C GLU A 297 -23.45 -24.06 1.72
N PHE A 298 -23.95 -23.17 2.56
CA PHE A 298 -23.14 -22.41 3.51
C PHE A 298 -23.24 -23.01 4.90
N ALA A 299 -22.11 -23.08 5.61
CA ALA A 299 -22.07 -23.50 7.02
C ALA A 299 -22.76 -22.47 7.95
N ASN A 300 -22.95 -21.25 7.51
CA ASN A 300 -23.68 -20.21 8.23
C ASN A 300 -25.14 -20.23 7.77
N ASP A 301 -26.05 -20.61 8.64
CA ASP A 301 -27.48 -20.72 8.37
C ASP A 301 -28.15 -19.41 7.94
N GLU A 302 -27.60 -18.27 8.31
CA GLU A 302 -28.09 -16.95 7.89
C GLU A 302 -27.72 -16.60 6.44
N LYS A 303 -26.74 -17.30 5.87
CA LYS A 303 -26.22 -17.03 4.52
C LYS A 303 -26.86 -17.99 3.53
N LYS A 304 -27.57 -17.45 2.54
CA LYS A 304 -28.27 -18.25 1.52
C LYS A 304 -27.77 -17.89 0.12
N GLN A 305 -27.96 -18.82 -0.83
CA GLN A 305 -27.45 -18.67 -2.20
C GLN A 305 -28.33 -17.79 -3.09
N PHE A 306 -29.58 -17.55 -2.70
CA PHE A 306 -30.54 -16.78 -3.48
C PHE A 306 -31.08 -15.62 -2.66
N ILE A 307 -31.65 -14.62 -3.37
CA ILE A 307 -32.15 -13.40 -2.76
C ILE A 307 -33.43 -12.93 -3.44
N GLU A 308 -34.38 -12.39 -2.67
CA GLU A 308 -35.63 -11.84 -3.17
C GLU A 308 -35.48 -10.37 -3.62
N MET A 309 -34.54 -10.16 -4.55
CA MET A 309 -34.31 -8.89 -5.23
C MET A 309 -34.30 -9.10 -6.74
N GLU A 310 -34.62 -8.05 -7.48
CA GLU A 310 -34.48 -8.05 -8.94
C GLU A 310 -32.99 -8.15 -9.33
N GLY A 311 -32.68 -9.12 -10.16
CA GLY A 311 -31.34 -9.38 -10.65
C GLY A 311 -31.14 -8.82 -12.06
N THR A 312 -29.89 -8.92 -12.55
CA THR A 312 -29.52 -8.63 -13.94
C THR A 312 -29.27 -9.90 -14.73
N ASN A 313 -29.44 -9.82 -16.04
CA ASN A 313 -29.08 -10.88 -17.01
C ASN A 313 -27.91 -10.45 -17.92
N GLU A 314 -27.25 -9.32 -17.62
CA GLU A 314 -26.11 -8.85 -18.39
C GLU A 314 -24.89 -9.79 -18.21
N PRO A 315 -24.27 -10.31 -19.28
CA PRO A 315 -23.12 -11.18 -19.13
C PRO A 315 -21.91 -10.40 -18.58
N VAL A 316 -21.21 -11.00 -17.60
CA VAL A 316 -20.03 -10.41 -16.96
C VAL A 316 -18.95 -11.44 -16.65
N ILE A 317 -17.72 -10.98 -16.39
CA ILE A 317 -16.73 -11.79 -15.67
C ILE A 317 -16.68 -11.27 -14.24
N VAL A 318 -16.91 -12.14 -13.28
CA VAL A 318 -16.72 -11.86 -11.86
C VAL A 318 -15.29 -12.24 -11.45
N VAL A 319 -14.66 -11.38 -10.62
CA VAL A 319 -13.27 -11.53 -10.20
C VAL A 319 -13.19 -11.29 -8.69
N ASN A 320 -12.50 -12.14 -7.96
CA ASN A 320 -12.32 -11.98 -6.52
C ASN A 320 -11.54 -10.71 -6.17
N ARG A 321 -11.89 -10.10 -5.04
CA ARG A 321 -11.19 -8.91 -4.53
C ARG A 321 -10.09 -9.25 -3.53
N GLY A 322 -10.16 -10.41 -2.88
CA GLY A 322 -9.17 -10.86 -1.91
C GLY A 322 -9.46 -12.26 -1.41
N ASN A 323 -8.49 -12.87 -0.76
CA ASN A 323 -8.55 -14.23 -0.22
C ASN A 323 -8.46 -14.27 1.32
N GLY A 324 -8.81 -13.17 1.99
CA GLY A 324 -8.66 -13.05 3.45
C GLY A 324 -7.20 -12.81 3.83
N ASN A 325 -6.66 -13.62 4.76
CA ASN A 325 -5.30 -13.44 5.31
C ASN A 325 -4.20 -14.16 4.50
N SER A 326 -4.50 -14.73 3.35
CA SER A 326 -3.51 -15.41 2.49
C SER A 326 -3.06 -14.52 1.34
N ALA A 327 -1.94 -14.90 0.69
CA ALA A 327 -1.50 -14.27 -0.55
C ALA A 327 -2.63 -14.25 -1.58
N TYR A 328 -2.75 -13.13 -2.32
CA TYR A 328 -3.79 -12.99 -3.32
C TYR A 328 -3.59 -14.02 -4.44
N LYS A 329 -4.66 -14.73 -4.78
CA LYS A 329 -4.75 -15.61 -5.94
C LYS A 329 -5.93 -15.16 -6.78
N LEU A 330 -5.69 -14.96 -8.07
CA LEU A 330 -6.74 -14.59 -9.01
C LEU A 330 -7.74 -15.74 -9.14
N SER A 331 -9.01 -15.42 -8.88
CA SER A 331 -10.13 -16.32 -9.11
C SER A 331 -11.20 -15.56 -9.88
N TYR A 332 -11.74 -16.17 -10.91
CA TYR A 332 -12.68 -15.52 -11.81
C TYR A 332 -13.69 -16.52 -12.38
N ALA A 333 -14.83 -16.03 -12.84
CA ALA A 333 -15.80 -16.84 -13.56
C ALA A 333 -16.58 -15.98 -14.56
N TYR A 334 -16.92 -16.58 -15.70
CA TYR A 334 -17.88 -16.00 -16.63
C TYR A 334 -19.30 -16.31 -16.19
N VAL A 335 -20.15 -15.30 -16.15
CA VAL A 335 -21.58 -15.37 -15.89
C VAL A 335 -22.29 -14.99 -17.17
N ASP A 336 -22.98 -15.94 -17.78
CA ASP A 336 -23.64 -15.79 -19.09
C ASP A 336 -24.97 -15.01 -19.05
N GLY A 337 -25.52 -14.79 -17.85
CA GLY A 337 -26.78 -14.09 -17.65
C GLY A 337 -28.03 -14.89 -18.05
N VAL A 338 -27.94 -16.20 -18.31
CA VAL A 338 -29.10 -17.05 -18.64
C VAL A 338 -30.14 -17.01 -17.53
N ARG A 339 -29.72 -16.91 -16.29
CA ARG A 339 -30.60 -16.65 -15.13
C ARG A 339 -30.29 -15.32 -14.48
N PRO A 340 -31.30 -14.66 -13.85
CA PRO A 340 -31.08 -13.44 -13.09
C PRO A 340 -30.09 -13.68 -11.94
N TYR A 341 -29.14 -12.75 -11.79
CA TYR A 341 -28.15 -12.81 -10.73
C TYR A 341 -27.84 -11.42 -10.15
N LEU A 342 -27.27 -11.41 -8.94
CA LEU A 342 -26.65 -10.28 -8.28
C LEU A 342 -25.26 -10.70 -7.78
N VAL A 343 -24.38 -9.73 -7.55
CA VAL A 343 -23.01 -10.00 -7.13
C VAL A 343 -22.72 -9.32 -5.79
N GLU A 344 -22.16 -10.08 -4.89
CA GLU A 344 -21.78 -9.65 -3.54
C GLU A 344 -20.54 -8.75 -3.59
N ASN A 345 -20.39 -7.83 -2.63
CA ASN A 345 -19.42 -6.75 -2.62
C ASN A 345 -17.94 -7.18 -2.50
N HIS A 346 -17.62 -8.45 -2.24
CA HIS A 346 -16.26 -9.01 -2.28
C HIS A 346 -15.83 -9.50 -3.67
N LEU A 347 -16.63 -9.23 -4.69
CA LEU A 347 -16.30 -9.47 -6.09
C LEU A 347 -16.29 -8.18 -6.90
N ASN A 348 -15.42 -8.11 -7.90
CA ASN A 348 -15.45 -7.16 -8.99
C ASN A 348 -16.18 -7.76 -10.20
N MET A 349 -16.79 -6.93 -11.02
CA MET A 349 -17.56 -7.29 -12.23
C MET A 349 -16.96 -6.57 -13.43
N ILE A 350 -16.46 -7.31 -14.41
CA ILE A 350 -15.97 -6.77 -15.68
C ILE A 350 -17.13 -6.78 -16.68
N LEU A 351 -17.53 -5.60 -17.15
CA LEU A 351 -18.62 -5.42 -18.10
C LEU A 351 -18.10 -5.62 -19.54
N CYS A 352 -18.06 -6.87 -20.01
CA CYS A 352 -17.33 -7.28 -21.20
C CYS A 352 -17.86 -6.69 -22.53
N LYS A 353 -19.08 -6.14 -22.58
CA LYS A 353 -19.79 -5.60 -23.75
C LYS A 353 -20.08 -6.64 -24.83
N THR A 354 -19.14 -7.53 -25.15
CA THR A 354 -19.28 -8.57 -26.18
C THR A 354 -18.73 -9.90 -25.66
N GLU A 355 -19.22 -11.01 -26.24
CA GLU A 355 -18.71 -12.35 -25.95
C GLU A 355 -17.23 -12.52 -26.40
N GLU A 356 -16.83 -11.85 -27.48
CA GLU A 356 -15.46 -11.87 -27.97
C GLU A 356 -14.51 -11.24 -26.92
N ASN A 357 -14.89 -10.09 -26.33
CA ASN A 357 -14.12 -9.48 -25.24
C ASN A 357 -14.04 -10.40 -24.03
N ALA A 358 -15.14 -11.06 -23.66
CA ALA A 358 -15.14 -12.02 -22.55
C ALA A 358 -14.13 -13.15 -22.80
N LYS A 359 -14.13 -13.75 -23.99
CA LYS A 359 -13.18 -14.82 -24.37
C LYS A 359 -11.73 -14.35 -24.29
N LYS A 360 -11.41 -13.14 -24.80
CA LYS A 360 -10.07 -12.55 -24.73
C LYS A 360 -9.61 -12.35 -23.29
N ILE A 361 -10.46 -11.80 -22.43
CA ILE A 361 -10.14 -11.54 -21.03
C ILE A 361 -9.92 -12.86 -20.27
N LEU A 362 -10.77 -13.86 -20.48
CA LEU A 362 -10.62 -15.18 -19.86
C LEU A 362 -9.33 -15.87 -20.29
N ALA A 363 -8.98 -15.80 -21.58
CA ALA A 363 -7.70 -16.32 -22.10
C ALA A 363 -6.51 -15.59 -21.48
N SER A 364 -6.60 -14.26 -21.34
CA SER A 364 -5.57 -13.46 -20.65
C SER A 364 -5.41 -13.87 -19.20
N PHE A 365 -6.49 -14.11 -18.47
CA PHE A 365 -6.42 -14.52 -17.06
C PHE A 365 -5.80 -15.91 -16.87
N ALA A 366 -5.86 -16.77 -17.87
CA ALA A 366 -5.20 -18.07 -17.90
C ALA A 366 -3.74 -18.03 -18.40
N ASN A 367 -3.22 -16.85 -18.76
CA ASN A 367 -1.84 -16.69 -19.23
C ASN A 367 -0.84 -16.75 -18.06
N GLU A 368 0.29 -17.42 -18.25
CA GLU A 368 1.36 -17.53 -17.24
C GLU A 368 1.87 -16.15 -16.77
N LYS A 369 1.99 -15.19 -17.69
CA LYS A 369 2.38 -13.81 -17.34
C LYS A 369 1.38 -13.13 -16.39
N THR A 370 0.09 -13.49 -16.44
CA THR A 370 -0.91 -13.00 -15.50
C THR A 370 -0.64 -13.51 -14.09
N GLU A 371 -0.29 -14.78 -13.94
CA GLU A 371 0.07 -15.37 -12.64
C GLU A 371 1.36 -14.73 -12.09
N GLU A 372 2.36 -14.53 -12.96
CA GLU A 372 3.60 -13.84 -12.60
C GLU A 372 3.33 -12.39 -12.15
N PHE A 373 2.50 -11.64 -12.89
CA PHE A 373 2.09 -10.29 -12.51
C PHE A 373 1.38 -10.27 -11.15
N VAL A 374 0.43 -11.17 -10.93
CA VAL A 374 -0.32 -11.27 -9.66
C VAL A 374 0.63 -11.54 -8.50
N SER A 375 1.56 -12.47 -8.66
CA SER A 375 2.53 -12.84 -7.62
C SER A 375 3.46 -11.68 -7.26
N MET A 376 3.97 -10.97 -8.26
CA MET A 376 4.90 -9.84 -8.06
C MET A 376 4.22 -8.59 -7.53
N PHE A 377 3.03 -8.30 -8.05
CA PHE A 377 2.42 -6.99 -7.92
C PHE A 377 1.37 -6.90 -6.83
N LEU A 378 0.55 -7.93 -6.65
CA LEU A 378 -0.52 -7.92 -5.67
C LEU A 378 -0.09 -8.49 -4.31
N GLY A 379 0.83 -9.43 -4.27
CA GLY A 379 1.34 -10.03 -3.02
C GLY A 379 0.20 -10.48 -2.10
N ASN A 380 0.16 -9.93 -0.88
CA ASN A 380 -0.90 -10.20 0.12
C ASN A 380 -2.08 -9.22 0.01
N ASN A 381 -2.08 -8.30 -0.94
CA ASN A 381 -3.13 -7.32 -1.12
C ASN A 381 -4.28 -7.88 -1.95
N GLY A 382 -5.47 -7.33 -1.76
CA GLY A 382 -6.59 -7.60 -2.65
C GLY A 382 -6.46 -6.84 -3.97
N LEU A 383 -7.30 -7.18 -4.95
CA LEU A 383 -7.43 -6.52 -6.24
C LEU A 383 -8.65 -5.58 -6.23
N SER A 384 -8.41 -4.27 -6.17
CA SER A 384 -9.48 -3.29 -6.25
C SER A 384 -10.05 -3.19 -7.69
N LYS A 385 -11.28 -2.66 -7.82
CA LYS A 385 -11.88 -2.41 -9.15
C LYS A 385 -11.01 -1.49 -10.01
N THR A 386 -10.40 -0.48 -9.40
CA THR A 386 -9.57 0.50 -10.11
C THR A 386 -8.29 -0.15 -10.62
N GLU A 387 -7.62 -0.96 -9.81
CA GLU A 387 -6.42 -1.70 -10.23
C GLU A 387 -6.74 -2.68 -11.35
N LEU A 388 -7.85 -3.43 -11.23
CA LEU A 388 -8.30 -4.36 -12.27
C LEU A 388 -8.61 -3.62 -13.58
N GLU A 389 -9.22 -2.43 -13.52
CA GLU A 389 -9.57 -1.65 -14.71
C GLU A 389 -8.35 -0.98 -15.36
N THR A 390 -7.41 -0.43 -14.56
CA THR A 390 -6.44 0.54 -15.05
C THR A 390 -4.98 0.09 -15.03
N ILE A 391 -4.65 -1.01 -14.33
CA ILE A 391 -3.26 -1.46 -14.15
C ILE A 391 -3.10 -2.96 -14.49
N PHE A 392 -4.16 -3.75 -14.35
CA PHE A 392 -4.10 -5.19 -14.58
C PHE A 392 -3.89 -5.49 -16.07
N PRO A 393 -2.86 -6.31 -16.44
CA PRO A 393 -2.55 -6.58 -17.84
C PRO A 393 -3.55 -7.53 -18.47
N ILE A 394 -3.99 -7.19 -19.70
CA ILE A 394 -4.80 -8.04 -20.56
C ILE A 394 -4.01 -8.35 -21.82
N TYR A 395 -3.70 -9.61 -22.03
CA TYR A 395 -2.93 -10.13 -23.19
C TYR A 395 -3.86 -10.56 -24.32
N PHE A 396 -3.36 -10.44 -25.56
CA PHE A 396 -4.08 -10.83 -26.78
C PHE A 396 -3.27 -11.82 -27.61
#